data_703f39edb57741f429f664f9adb29739
#
_entry.id   703f39edb57741f429f664f9adb29739
#
_cell.length_a   1.000
_cell.length_b   1.000
_cell.length_c   1.000
_cell.angle_alpha   90.00
_cell.angle_beta   90.00
_cell.angle_gamma   90.00
#
_symmetry.space_group_name_H-M   'P 1'
#
loop_
_entity.id
_entity.type
_entity.pdbx_description
1 polymer ?
#
loop_
_entity_poly.entity_id
_entity_poly.type
_entity_poly.pdbx_seq_one_letter_code
_entity_poly.pdbx_strand_id
1 'polypeptide(L)'
;LSANDGGVHKSFDSFADTVDWVSLNNGYYTSQLYAASISRNANSKVMHGGFQDNGNFITFNDDVTAHWKMPFNGDGAFGGIADNEEQFKEVLCIK
;
A
#
# COMPACT_ATOMS: atom_id res chain seq x y z
N LEU A 1 -14.98 13.83 -15.33
CA LEU A 1 -14.25 13.07 -14.32
C LEU A 1 -13.90 11.70 -14.86
N SER A 2 -12.70 11.24 -14.53
CA SER A 2 -12.25 9.88 -14.75
C SER A 2 -11.70 9.31 -13.45
N ALA A 3 -12.14 8.13 -13.08
CA ALA A 3 -11.64 7.38 -11.94
C ALA A 3 -11.08 6.05 -12.45
N ASN A 4 -9.86 5.72 -12.06
CA ASN A 4 -9.16 4.51 -12.46
C ASN A 4 -8.11 4.13 -11.40
N ASP A 5 -7.29 3.12 -11.69
CA ASP A 5 -6.26 2.66 -10.77
C ASP A 5 -5.23 3.75 -10.41
N GLY A 6 -5.09 4.77 -11.25
CA GLY A 6 -4.23 5.94 -10.98
C GLY A 6 -4.91 7.04 -10.15
N GLY A 7 -6.16 6.86 -9.75
CA GLY A 7 -6.92 7.81 -8.95
C GLY A 7 -8.01 8.54 -9.72
N VAL A 8 -8.26 9.77 -9.34
CA VAL A 8 -9.33 10.60 -9.89
C VAL A 8 -8.74 11.81 -10.61
N HIS A 9 -9.22 12.05 -11.82
CA HIS A 9 -8.78 13.13 -12.69
C HIS A 9 -9.97 13.86 -13.28
N LYS A 10 -9.80 15.11 -13.64
CA LYS A 10 -10.81 15.88 -14.35
C LYS A 10 -10.23 16.56 -15.59
N SER A 11 -11.08 16.75 -16.58
CA SER A 11 -10.82 17.63 -17.72
C SER A 11 -11.87 18.72 -17.75
N PHE A 12 -11.47 19.91 -18.16
CA PHE A 12 -12.38 21.04 -18.35
C PHE A 12 -13.01 21.05 -19.73
N ASP A 13 -12.37 20.40 -20.70
CA ASP A 13 -12.87 20.26 -22.06
C ASP A 13 -12.48 18.89 -22.63
N SER A 14 -13.44 17.98 -22.64
CA SER A 14 -13.24 16.61 -23.15
C SER A 14 -13.33 16.54 -24.69
N PHE A 15 -13.73 17.62 -25.36
CA PHE A 15 -13.85 17.70 -26.82
C PHE A 15 -12.69 18.44 -27.49
N ALA A 16 -11.70 18.88 -26.70
CA ALA A 16 -10.48 19.49 -27.22
C ALA A 16 -9.68 18.50 -28.07
N ASP A 17 -8.91 19.00 -29.05
CA ASP A 17 -7.99 18.17 -29.86
C ASP A 17 -6.97 17.44 -29.00
N THR A 18 -6.49 18.12 -27.95
CA THR A 18 -5.67 17.51 -26.89
C THR A 18 -6.37 17.71 -25.57
N VAL A 19 -6.72 16.61 -24.90
CA VAL A 19 -7.41 16.66 -23.60
C VAL A 19 -6.38 16.75 -22.49
N ASP A 20 -6.43 17.83 -21.73
CA ASP A 20 -5.59 18.02 -20.55
C ASP A 20 -6.29 17.46 -19.31
N TRP A 21 -5.61 16.54 -18.61
CA TRP A 21 -6.10 15.93 -17.38
C TRP A 21 -5.45 16.54 -16.15
N VAL A 22 -6.28 16.96 -15.22
CA VAL A 22 -5.85 17.49 -13.93
C VAL A 22 -6.07 16.44 -12.86
N SER A 23 -5.03 16.09 -12.14
CA SER A 23 -5.11 15.15 -11.03
C SER A 23 -5.87 15.76 -9.84
N LEU A 24 -6.80 15.01 -9.30
CA LEU A 24 -7.53 15.35 -8.08
C LEU A 24 -7.03 14.53 -6.86
N ASN A 25 -5.88 13.88 -7.00
CA ASN A 25 -5.34 12.98 -5.97
C ASN A 25 -4.67 13.73 -4.80
N ASN A 26 -4.55 15.03 -4.85
CA ASN A 26 -3.94 15.80 -3.76
C ASN A 26 -4.79 15.69 -2.48
N GLY A 27 -4.18 15.20 -1.42
CA GLY A 27 -4.86 14.94 -0.16
C GLY A 27 -5.70 13.65 -0.14
N TYR A 28 -5.67 12.89 -1.22
CA TYR A 28 -6.37 11.62 -1.34
C TYR A 28 -5.39 10.47 -1.06
N TYR A 29 -5.35 10.04 0.19
CA TYR A 29 -4.43 9.00 0.66
C TYR A 29 -5.19 7.68 0.81
N THR A 30 -5.14 6.85 -0.23
CA THR A 30 -5.77 5.53 -0.22
C THR A 30 -4.82 4.47 -0.75
N SER A 31 -4.96 3.28 -0.23
CA SER A 31 -4.25 2.10 -0.68
C SER A 31 -5.13 0.87 -0.50
N GLN A 32 -5.06 -0.05 -1.43
CA GLN A 32 -5.77 -1.31 -1.31
C GLN A 32 -4.87 -2.33 -0.59
N LEU A 33 -5.28 -2.72 0.58
CA LEU A 33 -4.58 -3.69 1.41
C LEU A 33 -5.11 -5.08 1.11
N TYR A 34 -4.22 -6.01 0.73
CA TYR A 34 -4.56 -7.43 0.59
C TYR A 34 -4.57 -8.15 1.93
N ALA A 35 -3.57 -7.88 2.74
CA ALA A 35 -3.41 -8.53 4.02
C ALA A 35 -2.65 -7.65 4.99
N ALA A 36 -2.96 -7.78 6.25
CA ALA A 36 -2.25 -7.14 7.33
C ALA A 36 -1.92 -8.16 8.43
N SER A 37 -0.80 -7.96 9.07
CA SER A 37 -0.36 -8.76 10.21
C SER A 37 0.18 -7.85 11.29
N ILE A 38 -0.12 -8.19 12.52
CA ILE A 38 0.41 -7.51 13.70
C ILE A 38 1.16 -8.53 14.55
N SER A 39 2.14 -8.06 15.31
CA SER A 39 2.84 -8.92 16.26
C SER A 39 1.89 -9.46 17.31
N ARG A 40 2.08 -10.74 17.68
CA ARG A 40 1.33 -11.38 18.76
C ARG A 40 1.80 -10.94 20.14
N ASN A 41 2.96 -10.32 20.23
CA ASN A 41 3.47 -9.77 21.47
C ASN A 41 2.72 -8.46 21.78
N ALA A 42 2.00 -8.42 22.90
CA ALA A 42 1.19 -7.28 23.30
C ALA A 42 1.97 -5.96 23.49
N ASN A 43 3.28 -6.06 23.71
CA ASN A 43 4.16 -4.89 23.88
C ASN A 43 4.84 -4.48 22.56
N SER A 44 4.66 -5.23 21.50
CA SER A 44 5.25 -4.93 20.20
C SER A 44 4.37 -3.98 19.39
N LYS A 45 5.02 -3.11 18.65
CA LYS A 45 4.40 -2.18 17.72
C LYS A 45 4.65 -2.57 16.25
N VAL A 46 5.14 -3.79 16.03
CA VAL A 46 5.45 -4.27 14.70
C VAL A 46 4.18 -4.61 13.93
N MET A 47 4.02 -4.01 12.77
CA MET A 47 2.92 -4.24 11.85
C MET A 47 3.46 -4.44 10.44
N HIS A 48 2.79 -5.29 9.67
CA HIS A 48 3.09 -5.56 8.27
C HIS A 48 1.83 -5.43 7.43
N GLY A 49 1.95 -4.85 6.26
CA GLY A 49 0.87 -4.76 5.28
C GLY A 49 1.35 -5.09 3.88
N GLY A 50 0.59 -5.92 3.18
CA GLY A 50 0.77 -6.19 1.76
C GLY A 50 -0.28 -5.46 0.95
N PHE A 51 0.14 -4.64 -0.02
CA PHE A 51 -0.73 -3.77 -0.80
C PHE A 51 -0.75 -4.20 -2.26
N GLN A 52 -1.88 -4.03 -2.91
CA GLN A 52 -1.98 -4.27 -4.35
C GLN A 52 -1.09 -3.28 -5.10
N ASP A 53 -0.22 -3.79 -5.97
CA ASP A 53 0.70 -3.03 -6.85
C ASP A 53 1.70 -2.12 -6.13
N ASN A 54 1.64 -2.01 -4.81
CA ASN A 54 2.42 -1.06 -4.02
C ASN A 54 3.41 -1.72 -3.04
N GLY A 55 3.59 -3.02 -3.14
CA GLY A 55 4.58 -3.75 -2.34
C GLY A 55 4.12 -4.15 -0.94
N ASN A 56 5.09 -4.51 -0.13
CA ASN A 56 4.90 -4.85 1.28
C ASN A 56 5.56 -3.80 2.15
N PHE A 57 4.85 -3.37 3.15
CA PHE A 57 5.34 -2.35 4.08
C PHE A 57 5.38 -2.89 5.50
N ILE A 58 6.34 -2.40 6.25
CA ILE A 58 6.53 -2.76 7.65
C ILE A 58 6.79 -1.50 8.47
N THR A 59 6.26 -1.49 9.68
CA THR A 59 6.60 -0.48 10.68
C THR A 59 6.92 -1.15 12.02
N PHE A 60 7.76 -0.47 12.78
CA PHE A 60 8.09 -0.82 14.16
C PHE A 60 7.52 0.19 15.16
N ASN A 61 6.69 1.10 14.67
CA ASN A 61 6.13 2.20 15.45
C ASN A 61 4.66 2.36 15.12
N ASP A 62 3.82 2.52 16.13
CA ASP A 62 2.38 2.72 16.01
C ASP A 62 1.95 4.21 15.91
N ASP A 63 2.89 5.14 15.84
CA ASP A 63 2.57 6.55 15.60
C ASP A 63 1.99 6.71 14.18
N VAL A 64 0.89 7.43 14.07
CA VAL A 64 0.20 7.67 12.78
C VAL A 64 1.05 8.43 11.77
N THR A 65 2.09 9.13 12.22
CA THR A 65 3.04 9.84 11.36
C THR A 65 4.31 9.04 11.07
N ALA A 66 4.41 7.81 11.60
CA ALA A 66 5.58 6.97 11.39
C ALA A 66 5.74 6.59 9.91
N HIS A 67 6.98 6.64 9.43
CA HIS A 67 7.31 6.18 8.09
C HIS A 67 7.43 4.65 8.08
N TRP A 68 6.68 4.02 7.18
CA TRP A 68 6.78 2.60 6.94
C TRP A 68 7.92 2.31 5.98
N LYS A 69 8.59 1.20 6.18
CA LYS A 69 9.65 0.72 5.28
C LYS A 69 9.06 -0.30 4.30
N MET A 70 9.54 -0.27 3.06
CA MET A 70 9.14 -1.21 2.02
C MET A 70 10.29 -2.19 1.74
N PRO A 71 10.35 -3.33 2.45
CA PRO A 71 11.40 -4.32 2.22
C PRO A 71 11.24 -5.07 0.89
N PHE A 72 10.01 -5.17 0.39
CA PHE A 72 9.70 -5.90 -0.84
C PHE A 72 8.80 -5.07 -1.74
N ASN A 73 9.20 -4.96 -3.00
CA ASN A 73 8.44 -4.28 -4.04
C ASN A 73 7.56 -5.27 -4.83
N GLY A 74 6.74 -4.76 -5.73
CA GLY A 74 5.79 -5.52 -6.54
C GLY A 74 4.42 -5.64 -5.88
N ASP A 75 3.66 -6.68 -6.24
CA ASP A 75 2.40 -6.96 -5.54
C ASP A 75 2.65 -7.37 -4.10
N GLY A 76 1.98 -6.71 -3.19
CA GLY A 76 1.92 -7.11 -1.82
C GLY A 76 1.11 -8.39 -1.66
N ALA A 77 1.52 -9.25 -0.77
CA ALA A 77 0.85 -10.52 -0.50
C ALA A 77 0.71 -10.72 1.02
N PHE A 78 0.25 -11.90 1.38
CA PHE A 78 0.21 -12.29 2.78
C PHE A 78 1.61 -12.24 3.39
N GLY A 79 1.69 -11.79 4.60
CA GLY A 79 2.89 -11.80 5.40
C GLY A 79 2.56 -12.19 6.83
N GLY A 80 3.55 -12.65 7.55
CA GLY A 80 3.43 -13.03 8.95
C GLY A 80 4.53 -12.41 9.77
N ILE A 81 4.29 -12.27 11.04
CA ILE A 81 5.25 -11.83 12.03
C ILE A 81 5.39 -12.96 13.05
N ALA A 82 6.61 -13.51 13.18
CA ALA A 82 6.89 -14.54 14.15
C ALA A 82 6.99 -13.98 15.58
N ASP A 83 6.98 -14.86 16.57
CA ASP A 83 7.06 -14.45 17.97
C ASP A 83 8.37 -13.72 18.33
N ASN A 84 9.45 -13.95 17.59
CA ASN A 84 10.70 -13.20 17.68
C ASN A 84 10.75 -11.92 16.82
N GLU A 85 9.58 -11.53 16.28
CA GLU A 85 9.37 -10.36 15.42
C GLU A 85 10.03 -10.42 14.04
N GLU A 86 10.52 -11.57 13.61
CA GLU A 86 10.90 -11.81 12.23
C GLU A 86 9.67 -11.77 11.33
N GLN A 87 9.81 -11.11 10.17
CA GLN A 87 8.73 -10.96 9.23
C GLN A 87 8.91 -11.91 8.05
N PHE A 88 7.80 -12.48 7.63
CA PHE A 88 7.74 -13.40 6.50
C PHE A 88 6.78 -12.87 5.45
N LYS A 89 7.23 -12.87 4.20
CA LYS A 89 6.37 -12.67 3.04
C LYS A 89 6.05 -14.02 2.43
N GLU A 90 4.77 -14.24 2.16
CA GLU A 90 4.40 -15.38 1.34
C GLU A 90 4.80 -15.11 -0.11
N VAL A 91 5.63 -15.98 -0.65
CA VAL A 91 5.98 -15.97 -2.07
C VAL A 91 5.21 -17.08 -2.75
N LEU A 92 4.21 -16.72 -3.55
CA LEU A 92 3.53 -17.69 -4.39
C LEU A 92 4.44 -18.03 -5.57
N CYS A 93 5.01 -19.24 -5.52
CA CYS A 93 5.78 -19.78 -6.62
C CYS A 93 4.86 -20.63 -7.49
N ILE A 94 4.44 -20.10 -8.63
CA ILE A 94 3.71 -20.86 -9.64
C ILE A 94 4.74 -21.47 -10.57
N LYS A 95 4.78 -22.78 -10.59
CA LYS A 95 5.60 -23.53 -11.55
C LYS A 95 4.78 -23.91 -12.76
#